data_f3337269a189a3f2194e6ad6c97d77c4
#
_entry.id   f3337269a189a3f2194e6ad6c97d77c4
#
_cell.length_a   1.000
_cell.length_b   1.000
_cell.length_c   1.000
_cell.angle_alpha   90.00
_cell.angle_beta   90.00
_cell.angle_gamma   90.00
#
_symmetry.space_group_name_H-M   'P 1'
#
loop_
_entity.id
_entity.type
_entity.pdbx_description
1 polymer ?
#
loop_
_entity_poly.entity_id
_entity_poly.type
_entity_poly.pdbx_seq_one_letter_code
_entity_poly.pdbx_strand_id
1 'polypeptide(L)'
;MESTATQKFNGWTNYETWNIALYIDNERELYEAAKAFDSYIEFAECFIENGGSLTTPDGVDWISNLIDLDELNEHIQSITY
;
A
#
# COMPACT_ATOMS: atom_id res chain seq x y z
N MET A 1 3.44 -0.88 -26.54
CA MET A 1 3.55 -0.86 -25.95
C MET A 1 3.71 -1.46 -25.18
N GLU A 2 3.69 -1.58 -25.19
CA GLU A 2 3.81 -1.96 -24.42
C GLU A 2 3.76 -2.74 -23.77
N SER A 3 3.81 -3.03 -23.91
CA SER A 3 3.73 -3.69 -23.36
C SER A 3 3.90 -4.24 -22.56
N THR A 4 4.26 -4.38 -22.73
CA THR A 4 4.59 -5.04 -21.69
C THR A 4 4.40 -4.40 -20.57
N ALA A 5 4.40 -3.48 -20.71
CA ALA A 5 3.97 -2.68 -19.67
C ALA A 5 2.76 -3.21 -19.03
N THR A 6 2.28 -4.19 -19.61
CA THR A 6 1.10 -4.85 -19.13
C THR A 6 1.26 -5.38 -17.73
N GLN A 7 2.48 -5.63 -17.30
CA GLN A 7 2.69 -6.11 -15.95
C GLN A 7 2.53 -5.04 -14.91
N LYS A 8 2.53 -3.78 -15.34
CA LYS A 8 2.49 -2.68 -14.39
C LYS A 8 1.13 -2.02 -14.38
N PHE A 9 0.69 -1.55 -13.22
CA PHE A 9 -0.55 -0.80 -13.10
C PHE A 9 -0.22 0.59 -12.61
N ASN A 10 -0.37 1.57 -13.46
CA ASN A 10 -0.09 2.97 -13.14
C ASN A 10 1.29 3.17 -12.52
N GLY A 11 2.28 2.41 -13.00
CA GLY A 11 3.64 2.50 -12.48
C GLY A 11 3.94 1.55 -11.35
N TRP A 12 2.93 0.82 -10.86
CA TRP A 12 3.10 -0.15 -9.78
C TRP A 12 3.13 -1.56 -10.35
N THR A 13 3.67 -2.49 -9.58
CA THR A 13 3.81 -3.86 -10.04
C THR A 13 2.48 -4.47 -10.48
N ASN A 14 1.41 -4.20 -9.73
CA ASN A 14 0.11 -4.76 -10.06
C ASN A 14 -0.99 -3.89 -9.45
N TYR A 15 -2.23 -4.27 -9.74
CA TYR A 15 -3.39 -3.55 -9.24
C TYR A 15 -3.45 -3.52 -7.71
N GLU A 16 -3.16 -4.67 -7.09
CA GLU A 16 -3.26 -4.75 -5.64
C GLU A 16 -2.32 -3.79 -4.95
N THR A 17 -1.09 -3.72 -5.42
CA THR A 17 -0.10 -2.80 -4.85
C THR A 17 -0.52 -1.34 -5.08
N TRP A 18 -0.96 -1.04 -6.29
CA TRP A 18 -1.44 0.30 -6.62
C TRP A 18 -2.61 0.71 -5.75
N ASN A 19 -3.57 -0.21 -5.55
CA ASN A 19 -4.79 0.11 -4.81
C ASN A 19 -4.45 0.51 -3.36
N ILE A 20 -3.54 -0.23 -2.75
CA ILE A 20 -3.11 0.07 -1.38
C ILE A 20 -2.43 1.43 -1.32
N ALA A 21 -1.50 1.69 -2.24
CA ALA A 21 -0.80 2.96 -2.26
C ALA A 21 -1.78 4.12 -2.47
N LEU A 22 -2.77 3.91 -3.32
CA LEU A 22 -3.79 4.91 -3.59
C LEU A 22 -4.54 5.30 -2.32
N TYR A 23 -4.94 4.31 -1.53
CA TYR A 23 -5.67 4.61 -0.30
C TYR A 23 -4.78 5.25 0.75
N ILE A 24 -3.52 4.84 0.85
CA ILE A 24 -2.60 5.52 1.77
C ILE A 24 -2.49 7.00 1.41
N ASP A 25 -2.39 7.30 0.12
CA ASP A 25 -2.19 8.68 -0.31
C ASP A 25 -3.46 9.51 -0.17
N ASN A 26 -4.62 8.92 -0.40
CA ASN A 26 -5.87 9.68 -0.48
C ASN A 26 -6.64 9.76 0.82
N GLU A 27 -6.40 8.85 1.76
CA GLU A 27 -7.06 8.88 3.05
C GLU A 27 -6.13 9.53 4.06
N ARG A 28 -6.52 10.68 4.55
CA ARG A 28 -5.64 11.45 5.41
C ARG A 28 -5.20 10.67 6.63
N GLU A 29 -6.11 9.93 7.24
CA GLU A 29 -5.78 9.16 8.44
C GLU A 29 -4.74 8.09 8.13
N LEU A 30 -4.86 7.44 6.99
CA LEU A 30 -3.89 6.43 6.59
C LEU A 30 -2.53 7.06 6.29
N TYR A 31 -2.55 8.19 5.60
CA TYR A 31 -1.33 8.89 5.26
C TYR A 31 -0.57 9.31 6.51
N GLU A 32 -1.29 9.91 7.47
CA GLU A 32 -0.65 10.36 8.70
C GLU A 32 -0.16 9.18 9.53
N ALA A 33 -0.91 8.08 9.56
CA ALA A 33 -0.47 6.90 10.29
C ALA A 33 0.77 6.28 9.64
N ALA A 34 0.82 6.26 8.32
CA ALA A 34 1.95 5.67 7.62
C ALA A 34 3.25 6.40 7.92
N LYS A 35 3.17 7.70 8.17
CA LYS A 35 4.36 8.48 8.49
C LYS A 35 5.09 7.99 9.73
N ALA A 36 4.40 7.29 10.61
CA ALA A 36 4.98 6.82 11.86
C ALA A 36 5.78 5.53 11.70
N PHE A 37 5.79 4.95 10.51
CA PHE A 37 6.42 3.65 10.29
C PHE A 37 7.46 3.72 9.19
N ASP A 38 8.49 2.88 9.33
CA ASP A 38 9.51 2.72 8.29
C ASP A 38 9.21 1.56 7.37
N SER A 39 8.25 0.72 7.72
CA SER A 39 7.95 -0.51 7.01
C SER A 39 6.45 -0.60 6.77
N TYR A 40 6.08 -0.95 5.53
CA TYR A 40 4.68 -1.10 5.21
C TYR A 40 4.01 -2.18 6.06
N ILE A 41 4.70 -3.31 6.28
CA ILE A 41 4.08 -4.41 7.00
C ILE A 41 3.77 -4.00 8.45
N GLU A 42 4.65 -3.23 9.07
CA GLU A 42 4.38 -2.74 10.42
C GLU A 42 3.19 -1.81 10.45
N PHE A 43 3.08 -0.94 9.45
CA PHE A 43 1.94 -0.06 9.34
C PHE A 43 0.66 -0.87 9.18
N ALA A 44 0.66 -1.84 8.26
CA ALA A 44 -0.55 -2.62 7.98
C ALA A 44 -0.97 -3.45 9.20
N GLU A 45 -0.02 -4.06 9.89
CA GLU A 45 -0.35 -4.83 11.06
C GLU A 45 -0.93 -3.96 12.17
N CYS A 46 -0.35 -2.79 12.38
CA CYS A 46 -0.85 -1.86 13.38
C CYS A 46 -2.26 -1.40 13.04
N PHE A 47 -2.48 -1.07 11.78
CA PHE A 47 -3.80 -0.64 11.33
C PHE A 47 -4.86 -1.70 11.62
N ILE A 48 -4.55 -2.96 11.29
CA ILE A 48 -5.49 -4.06 11.49
C ILE A 48 -5.72 -4.31 12.99
N GLU A 49 -4.65 -4.29 13.78
CA GLU A 49 -4.74 -4.54 15.21
C GLU A 49 -5.56 -3.48 15.94
N ASN A 50 -5.58 -2.28 15.41
CA ASN A 50 -6.33 -1.20 16.03
C ASN A 50 -7.75 -1.08 15.48
N GLY A 51 -8.27 -2.14 14.90
CA GLY A 51 -9.64 -2.19 14.47
C GLY A 51 -9.89 -1.82 13.03
N GLY A 52 -8.83 -1.66 12.24
CA GLY A 52 -8.98 -1.39 10.82
C GLY A 52 -9.49 -2.59 10.07
N SER A 53 -10.02 -2.34 8.88
CA SER A 53 -10.50 -3.42 8.02
C SER A 53 -9.34 -4.26 7.52
N LEU A 54 -9.62 -5.53 7.22
CA LEU A 54 -8.60 -6.41 6.65
C LEU A 54 -8.31 -6.08 5.19
N THR A 55 -9.22 -5.37 4.53
CA THR A 55 -9.08 -5.03 3.12
C THR A 55 -9.32 -3.55 2.90
N THR A 56 -8.87 -3.05 1.75
CA THR A 56 -9.26 -1.71 1.29
C THR A 56 -10.74 -1.73 0.95
N PRO A 57 -11.37 -0.56 0.79
CA PRO A 57 -12.76 -0.52 0.34
C PRO A 57 -13.00 -1.23 -0.99
N ASP A 58 -11.97 -1.38 -1.80
CA ASP A 58 -12.07 -2.10 -3.07
C ASP A 58 -11.84 -3.60 -2.93
N GLY A 59 -11.61 -4.08 -1.70
CA GLY A 59 -11.50 -5.51 -1.44
C GLY A 59 -10.10 -6.07 -1.55
N VAL A 60 -9.09 -5.23 -1.57
CA VAL A 60 -7.70 -5.69 -1.66
C VAL A 60 -7.16 -5.90 -0.25
N ASP A 61 -6.63 -7.09 0.03
CA ASP A 61 -6.05 -7.37 1.33
C ASP A 61 -4.84 -6.49 1.60
N TRP A 62 -4.81 -5.89 2.79
CA TRP A 62 -3.66 -5.08 3.19
C TRP A 62 -2.39 -5.93 3.31
N ILE A 63 -2.54 -7.19 3.68
CA ILE A 63 -1.40 -8.12 3.81
C ILE A 63 -1.73 -9.36 2.98
N SER A 64 -0.95 -9.59 1.94
CA SER A 64 -1.17 -10.75 1.08
C SER A 64 0.09 -11.03 0.27
N ASN A 65 0.08 -12.17 -0.42
CA ASN A 65 1.18 -12.52 -1.30
C ASN A 65 1.13 -11.78 -2.64
N LEU A 66 0.04 -11.06 -2.89
CA LEU A 66 -0.14 -10.39 -4.17
C LEU A 66 0.53 -9.02 -4.21
N ILE A 67 0.79 -8.42 -3.06
CA ILE A 67 1.33 -7.07 -3.02
C ILE A 67 2.85 -7.10 -3.11
N ASP A 68 3.41 -6.05 -3.67
CA ASP A 68 4.86 -5.88 -3.74
C ASP A 68 5.31 -5.10 -2.51
N LEU A 69 5.82 -5.82 -1.52
CA LEU A 69 6.21 -5.19 -0.26
C LEU A 69 7.34 -4.18 -0.44
N ASP A 70 8.27 -4.46 -1.36
CA ASP A 70 9.37 -3.54 -1.58
C ASP A 70 8.87 -2.20 -2.11
N GLU A 71 7.92 -2.23 -3.04
CA GLU A 71 7.35 -0.99 -3.56
C GLU A 71 6.62 -0.22 -2.46
N LEU A 72 5.86 -0.92 -1.64
CA LEU A 72 5.12 -0.27 -0.58
C LEU A 72 6.03 0.25 0.52
N ASN A 73 7.11 -0.47 0.82
CA ASN A 73 8.10 0.04 1.77
C ASN A 73 8.73 1.33 1.27
N GLU A 74 9.11 1.35 0.00
CA GLU A 74 9.69 2.57 -0.58
C GLU A 74 8.70 3.71 -0.54
N HIS A 75 7.44 3.41 -0.81
CA HIS A 75 6.41 4.43 -0.80
C HIS A 75 6.25 5.04 0.59
N ILE A 76 6.19 4.21 1.61
CA ILE A 76 6.07 4.68 2.99
C ILE A 76 7.30 5.48 3.40
N GLN A 77 8.48 5.01 3.03
CA GLN A 77 9.69 5.73 3.36
C GLN A 77 9.74 7.10 2.70
N SER A 78 9.20 7.21 1.49
CA SER A 78 9.17 8.50 0.82
C SER A 78 8.20 9.46 1.50
N ILE A 79 7.15 8.95 2.12
CA ILE A 79 6.23 9.77 2.90
C ILE A 79 6.90 10.21 4.20
N THR A 80 7.59 9.28 4.85
CA THR A 80 8.22 9.53 6.15
C THR A 80 9.35 10.54 6.04
N TYR A 81 10.12 10.45 5.01
CA TYR A 81 11.27 11.31 4.79
C TYR A 81 11.02 12.30 3.69
#